data_c35b577ae28d9d7b764581cc47d224ad
#
_entry.id   c35b577ae28d9d7b764581cc47d224ad
#
_cell.length_a   1.000
_cell.length_b   1.000
_cell.length_c   1.000
_cell.angle_alpha   90.00
_cell.angle_beta   90.00
_cell.angle_gamma   90.00
#
_symmetry.space_group_name_H-M   'P 1'
#
loop_
_entity.id
_entity.type
_entity.pdbx_description
1 polymer ?
#
loop_
_entity_poly.entity_id
_entity_poly.type
_entity_poly.pdbx_seq_one_letter_code
_entity_poly.pdbx_strand_id
1 'polypeptide(L)'
;MLFRSLASKGVLFLDELTRFDTRVVEQLREPLESGRIVINRITGSCELPADFMLATAINPCACGFYPDRTRCRCTTWDVNKHYGRISRPILDRIDISISLQRVSFDELIGKNVASEGIKGERRMDEKTGAGDRRKADENAGKRTDEDGDMQTVIGNFDSSNMRKIVERVWRVQQERLGEGRYNSRMTNDEIKKYCRLDDISEKLMREAYDVYGLSARGYYKLLKVARTLADIDGAENVEERHVLEALSYRVKDKGDE
;
A
#
# COMPACT_ATOMS: atom_id res chain seq x y z
N MET A 1 -18.34 20.15 -8.86
CA MET A 1 -18.72 18.77 -9.25
C MET A 1 -17.95 18.23 -10.47
N LEU A 2 -17.52 19.07 -11.39
CA LEU A 2 -16.85 18.67 -12.64
C LEU A 2 -15.44 18.00 -12.46
N PHE A 3 -14.67 18.36 -11.43
CA PHE A 3 -13.29 17.86 -11.29
C PHE A 3 -13.17 16.32 -11.22
N ARG A 4 -14.17 15.63 -10.65
CA ARG A 4 -14.18 14.16 -10.56
C ARG A 4 -14.35 13.49 -11.92
N SER A 5 -15.20 14.05 -12.77
CA SER A 5 -15.38 13.56 -14.15
C SER A 5 -14.20 13.93 -15.03
N LEU A 6 -13.59 15.10 -14.84
CA LEU A 6 -12.39 15.52 -15.56
C LEU A 6 -11.17 14.64 -15.24
N ALA A 7 -11.10 14.07 -14.03
CA ALA A 7 -10.05 13.12 -13.64
C ALA A 7 -10.27 11.69 -14.20
N SER A 8 -11.39 11.42 -14.87
CA SER A 8 -11.70 10.08 -15.38
C SER A 8 -10.59 9.53 -16.28
N LYS A 9 -10.18 8.26 -16.04
CA LYS A 9 -9.04 7.59 -16.64
C LYS A 9 -7.67 8.18 -16.30
N GLY A 10 -7.61 9.05 -15.30
CA GLY A 10 -6.39 9.67 -14.79
C GLY A 10 -6.26 9.51 -13.28
N VAL A 11 -5.58 10.48 -12.66
CA VAL A 11 -5.34 10.55 -11.22
C VAL A 11 -6.01 11.79 -10.65
N LEU A 12 -6.80 11.61 -9.59
CA LEU A 12 -7.28 12.69 -8.74
C LEU A 12 -6.39 12.78 -7.52
N PHE A 13 -5.52 13.80 -7.47
CA PHE A 13 -4.67 14.05 -6.32
C PHE A 13 -5.30 15.10 -5.40
N LEU A 14 -5.48 14.74 -4.12
CA LEU A 14 -5.98 15.64 -3.08
C LEU A 14 -4.94 15.77 -1.98
N ASP A 15 -4.24 16.89 -1.97
CA ASP A 15 -3.31 17.23 -0.90
C ASP A 15 -4.07 17.73 0.34
N GLU A 16 -3.54 17.43 1.53
CA GLU A 16 -4.14 17.83 2.81
C GLU A 16 -5.64 17.47 2.93
N LEU A 17 -6.00 16.22 2.61
CA LEU A 17 -7.39 15.74 2.56
C LEU A 17 -8.22 16.15 3.79
N THR A 18 -7.63 16.24 4.97
CA THR A 18 -8.29 16.65 6.21
C THR A 18 -8.70 18.12 6.24
N ARG A 19 -8.25 18.95 5.30
CA ARG A 19 -8.67 20.36 5.17
C ARG A 19 -9.88 20.57 4.29
N PHE A 20 -10.26 19.58 3.50
CA PHE A 20 -11.47 19.67 2.68
C PHE A 20 -12.73 19.61 3.54
N ASP A 21 -13.81 20.24 3.06
CA ASP A 21 -15.14 20.08 3.66
C ASP A 21 -15.55 18.60 3.58
N THR A 22 -15.96 18.03 4.72
CA THR A 22 -16.36 16.63 4.82
C THR A 22 -17.41 16.25 3.78
N ARG A 23 -18.35 17.15 3.48
CA ARG A 23 -19.38 16.92 2.46
C ARG A 23 -18.80 16.74 1.05
N VAL A 24 -17.69 17.44 0.74
CA VAL A 24 -17.00 17.31 -0.55
C VAL A 24 -16.28 15.97 -0.62
N VAL A 25 -15.62 15.57 0.47
CA VAL A 25 -14.92 14.26 0.57
C VAL A 25 -15.92 13.11 0.48
N GLU A 26 -17.06 13.19 1.16
CA GLU A 26 -18.10 12.16 1.11
C GLU A 26 -18.67 11.94 -0.31
N GLN A 27 -18.68 12.95 -1.15
CA GLN A 27 -19.12 12.80 -2.54
C GLN A 27 -18.16 11.95 -3.41
N LEU A 28 -16.96 11.61 -2.91
CA LEU A 28 -16.04 10.69 -3.60
C LEU A 28 -16.48 9.22 -3.45
N ARG A 29 -17.39 8.91 -2.53
CA ARG A 29 -17.80 7.52 -2.26
C ARG A 29 -18.36 6.82 -3.48
N GLU A 30 -19.29 7.49 -4.17
CA GLU A 30 -19.94 6.92 -5.34
C GLU A 30 -18.97 6.69 -6.51
N PRO A 31 -18.17 7.67 -6.96
CA PRO A 31 -17.23 7.46 -8.05
C PRO A 31 -16.13 6.45 -7.71
N LEU A 32 -15.64 6.40 -6.49
CA LEU A 32 -14.65 5.39 -6.08
C LEU A 32 -15.20 3.96 -6.10
N GLU A 33 -16.52 3.81 -5.99
CA GLU A 33 -17.17 2.49 -6.00
C GLU A 33 -17.64 2.09 -7.40
N SER A 34 -18.35 3.00 -8.07
CA SER A 34 -19.04 2.72 -9.34
C SER A 34 -18.27 3.18 -10.58
N GLY A 35 -17.26 4.04 -10.43
CA GLY A 35 -16.53 4.67 -11.54
C GLY A 35 -17.36 5.71 -12.29
N ARG A 36 -18.46 6.19 -11.71
CA ARG A 36 -19.40 7.12 -12.32
C ARG A 36 -20.06 8.05 -11.31
N ILE A 37 -20.64 9.11 -11.78
CA ILE A 37 -21.41 10.08 -11.01
C ILE A 37 -22.79 10.20 -11.66
N VAL A 38 -23.85 10.03 -10.86
CA VAL A 38 -25.22 10.23 -11.31
C VAL A 38 -25.71 11.59 -10.81
N ILE A 39 -26.15 12.44 -11.72
CA ILE A 39 -26.73 13.74 -11.43
C ILE A 39 -28.21 13.70 -11.77
N ASN A 40 -29.04 13.68 -10.75
CA ASN A 40 -30.49 13.74 -10.91
C ASN A 40 -30.98 15.21 -10.88
N ARG A 41 -31.70 15.62 -11.91
CA ARG A 41 -32.39 16.93 -12.02
C ARG A 41 -33.85 16.69 -12.28
N ILE A 42 -34.68 17.74 -12.09
CA ILE A 42 -36.11 17.69 -12.37
C ILE A 42 -36.36 17.34 -13.86
N THR A 43 -35.48 17.75 -14.74
CA THR A 43 -35.54 17.54 -16.19
C THR A 43 -34.96 16.22 -16.68
N GLY A 44 -34.41 15.39 -15.79
CA GLY A 44 -33.80 14.09 -16.15
C GLY A 44 -32.54 13.73 -15.34
N SER A 45 -32.05 12.54 -15.57
CA SER A 45 -30.83 12.03 -14.98
C SER A 45 -29.67 12.04 -15.99
N CYS A 46 -28.50 12.48 -15.56
CA CYS A 46 -27.27 12.46 -16.35
C CYS A 46 -26.20 11.64 -15.62
N GLU A 47 -25.59 10.68 -16.32
CA GLU A 47 -24.48 9.89 -15.83
C GLU A 47 -23.18 10.37 -16.47
N LEU A 48 -22.16 10.65 -15.66
CA LEU A 48 -20.83 11.08 -16.08
C LEU A 48 -19.77 10.05 -15.67
N PRO A 49 -18.81 9.71 -16.53
CA PRO A 49 -17.70 8.85 -16.15
C PRO A 49 -16.85 9.53 -15.07
N ALA A 50 -16.40 8.76 -14.08
CA ALA A 50 -15.56 9.21 -13.00
C ALA A 50 -14.68 8.06 -12.48
N ASP A 51 -14.08 7.32 -13.39
CA ASP A 51 -13.17 6.20 -13.12
C ASP A 51 -11.74 6.74 -13.07
N PHE A 52 -11.27 7.07 -11.87
CA PHE A 52 -9.95 7.65 -11.61
C PHE A 52 -9.25 6.92 -10.48
N MET A 53 -7.92 7.01 -10.44
CA MET A 53 -7.12 6.66 -9.27
C MET A 53 -7.14 7.82 -8.29
N LEU A 54 -7.57 7.58 -7.04
CA LEU A 54 -7.48 8.57 -5.97
C LEU A 54 -6.11 8.48 -5.30
N ALA A 55 -5.36 9.57 -5.30
CA ALA A 55 -4.15 9.75 -4.50
C ALA A 55 -4.38 10.88 -3.49
N THR A 56 -4.06 10.66 -2.23
CA THR A 56 -4.24 11.67 -1.18
C THR A 56 -3.02 11.78 -0.30
N ALA A 57 -2.72 12.98 0.17
CA ALA A 57 -1.76 13.22 1.21
C ALA A 57 -2.45 13.75 2.47
N ILE A 58 -2.00 13.28 3.64
CA ILE A 58 -2.57 13.62 4.94
C ILE A 58 -1.43 13.87 5.90
N ASN A 59 -1.45 15.04 6.55
CA ASN A 59 -0.55 15.29 7.67
C ASN A 59 -0.99 14.49 8.91
N PRO A 60 -0.06 13.99 9.73
CA PRO A 60 -0.38 13.16 10.89
C PRO A 60 -1.14 13.92 12.01
N CYS A 61 -1.09 15.25 12.01
CA CYS A 61 -1.84 16.12 12.93
C CYS A 61 -1.93 17.53 12.35
N ALA A 62 -2.67 18.41 13.01
CA ALA A 62 -2.84 19.79 12.57
C ALA A 62 -1.54 20.60 12.49
N CYS A 63 -0.52 20.31 13.32
CA CYS A 63 0.79 20.94 13.26
C CYS A 63 1.80 20.24 12.35
N GLY A 64 1.51 19.01 11.89
CA GLY A 64 2.32 18.24 10.94
C GLY A 64 3.50 17.48 11.55
N PHE A 65 3.75 17.58 12.88
CA PHE A 65 4.97 17.03 13.51
C PHE A 65 4.76 15.73 14.28
N TYR A 66 3.54 15.24 14.46
CA TYR A 66 3.32 13.95 15.11
C TYR A 66 4.00 12.83 14.30
N PRO A 67 4.65 11.82 14.90
CA PRO A 67 4.75 11.52 16.34
C PRO A 67 5.90 12.23 17.09
N ASP A 68 6.69 13.09 16.45
CA ASP A 68 7.81 13.80 17.07
C ASP A 68 7.33 14.72 18.22
N ARG A 69 7.37 14.22 19.45
CA ARG A 69 6.89 14.93 20.65
C ARG A 69 7.76 16.12 21.05
N THR A 70 8.95 16.26 20.48
CA THR A 70 9.80 17.44 20.74
C THR A 70 9.24 18.68 20.02
N ARG A 71 8.57 18.47 18.88
CA ARG A 71 8.01 19.52 18.01
C ARG A 71 6.49 19.57 18.03
N CYS A 72 5.85 18.42 18.20
CA CYS A 72 4.40 18.27 18.21
C CYS A 72 3.83 18.54 19.60
N ARG A 73 2.95 19.54 19.72
CA ARG A 73 2.20 19.87 20.93
C ARG A 73 0.75 19.39 20.90
N CYS A 74 0.35 18.70 19.84
CA CYS A 74 -1.01 18.16 19.72
C CYS A 74 -1.24 17.05 20.75
N THR A 75 -2.36 17.11 21.44
CA THR A 75 -2.82 16.02 22.31
C THR A 75 -3.29 14.83 21.47
N THR A 76 -3.44 13.67 22.09
CA THR A 76 -4.03 12.49 21.40
C THR A 76 -5.44 12.80 20.88
N TRP A 77 -6.20 13.61 21.64
CA TRP A 77 -7.53 14.06 21.21
C TRP A 77 -7.46 14.91 19.93
N ASP A 78 -6.48 15.85 19.83
CA ASP A 78 -6.29 16.69 18.64
C ASP A 78 -5.95 15.84 17.41
N VAL A 79 -5.05 14.86 17.58
CA VAL A 79 -4.67 13.91 16.52
C VAL A 79 -5.89 13.12 16.07
N ASN A 80 -6.63 12.54 17.01
CA ASN A 80 -7.84 11.77 16.71
C ASN A 80 -8.93 12.62 16.06
N LYS A 81 -9.11 13.86 16.48
CA LYS A 81 -10.04 14.81 15.87
C LYS A 81 -9.62 15.17 14.45
N HIS A 82 -8.30 15.29 14.20
CA HIS A 82 -7.75 15.58 12.88
C HIS A 82 -8.05 14.45 11.89
N TYR A 83 -7.73 13.20 12.24
CA TYR A 83 -8.05 12.02 11.43
C TYR A 83 -9.55 11.77 11.32
N GLY A 84 -10.33 12.06 12.35
CA GLY A 84 -11.78 11.88 12.38
C GLY A 84 -12.56 12.74 11.40
N ARG A 85 -11.90 13.67 10.69
CA ARG A 85 -12.49 14.43 9.59
C ARG A 85 -12.72 13.58 8.35
N ILE A 86 -11.97 12.48 8.20
CA ILE A 86 -12.16 11.51 7.11
C ILE A 86 -13.02 10.39 7.65
N SER A 87 -14.14 10.16 7.00
CA SER A 87 -15.06 9.11 7.43
C SER A 87 -14.52 7.72 7.14
N ARG A 88 -14.88 6.76 7.99
CA ARG A 88 -14.52 5.35 7.78
C ARG A 88 -14.92 4.82 6.39
N PRO A 89 -16.12 5.14 5.83
CA PRO A 89 -16.46 4.73 4.47
C PRO A 89 -15.52 5.22 3.38
N ILE A 90 -14.86 6.36 3.55
CA ILE A 90 -13.83 6.84 2.60
C ILE A 90 -12.53 6.05 2.81
N LEU A 91 -12.10 5.86 4.06
CA LEU A 91 -10.90 5.07 4.38
C LEU A 91 -11.02 3.63 3.87
N ASP A 92 -12.20 3.04 3.97
CA ASP A 92 -12.49 1.71 3.41
C ASP A 92 -12.35 1.64 1.88
N ARG A 93 -12.26 2.76 1.18
CA ARG A 93 -12.06 2.82 -0.28
C ARG A 93 -10.62 3.11 -0.68
N ILE A 94 -9.77 3.44 0.27
CA ILE A 94 -8.32 3.60 0.04
C ILE A 94 -7.68 2.21 0.11
N ASP A 95 -7.04 1.77 -0.96
CA ASP A 95 -6.48 0.43 -1.07
C ASP A 95 -5.12 0.31 -0.38
N ILE A 96 -4.29 1.35 -0.48
CA ILE A 96 -2.92 1.40 0.03
C ILE A 96 -2.73 2.67 0.85
N SER A 97 -2.18 2.52 2.06
CA SER A 97 -1.80 3.63 2.93
C SER A 97 -0.33 3.47 3.33
N ILE A 98 0.46 4.52 3.13
CA ILE A 98 1.90 4.52 3.42
C ILE A 98 2.21 5.67 4.36
N SER A 99 2.91 5.37 5.45
CA SER A 99 3.47 6.40 6.33
C SER A 99 4.86 6.79 5.85
N LEU A 100 5.01 8.05 5.42
CA LEU A 100 6.29 8.58 5.00
C LEU A 100 7.03 9.18 6.20
N GLN A 101 8.25 8.74 6.41
CA GLN A 101 9.14 9.34 7.38
C GLN A 101 9.82 10.59 6.80
N ARG A 102 10.26 11.46 7.69
CA ARG A 102 11.02 12.64 7.27
C ARG A 102 12.38 12.22 6.72
N VAL A 103 12.70 12.70 5.53
CA VAL A 103 14.01 12.52 4.91
C VAL A 103 15.07 13.27 5.71
N SER A 104 16.19 12.62 6.03
CA SER A 104 17.32 13.25 6.71
C SER A 104 18.04 14.22 5.79
N PHE A 105 18.80 15.16 6.37
CA PHE A 105 19.58 16.10 5.57
C PHE A 105 20.65 15.40 4.71
N ASP A 106 21.27 14.35 5.24
CA ASP A 106 22.30 13.59 4.52
C ASP A 106 21.72 12.84 3.31
N GLU A 107 20.50 12.29 3.43
CA GLU A 107 19.76 11.71 2.30
C GLU A 107 19.40 12.77 1.25
N LEU A 108 19.01 13.99 1.67
CA LEU A 108 18.66 15.08 0.76
C LEU A 108 19.85 15.55 -0.09
N ILE A 109 21.08 15.52 0.46
CA ILE A 109 22.29 15.91 -0.25
C ILE A 109 22.97 14.74 -0.97
N GLY A 110 22.29 13.59 -1.06
CA GLY A 110 22.78 12.41 -1.80
C GLY A 110 23.98 11.71 -1.17
N LYS A 111 24.27 11.94 0.11
CA LYS A 111 25.17 11.08 0.85
C LYS A 111 24.43 9.78 1.13
N ASN A 112 24.82 8.71 0.42
CA ASN A 112 24.31 7.37 0.68
C ASN A 112 24.56 6.99 2.14
N VAL A 113 23.58 7.17 2.98
CA VAL A 113 23.50 6.46 4.25
C VAL A 113 23.12 5.04 3.87
N ALA A 114 24.08 4.12 3.92
CA ALA A 114 23.78 2.70 3.79
C ALA A 114 22.63 2.38 4.73
N SER A 115 21.56 1.84 4.18
CA SER A 115 20.35 1.47 4.92
C SER A 115 20.75 0.56 6.08
N GLU A 116 20.88 1.12 7.28
CA GLU A 116 20.84 0.33 8.50
C GLU A 116 19.45 -0.26 8.60
N GLY A 117 19.39 -1.57 8.35
CA GLY A 117 18.16 -2.35 8.46
C GLY A 117 17.48 -2.09 9.80
N ILE A 118 16.18 -2.07 9.75
CA ILE A 118 15.27 -2.01 10.90
C ILE A 118 15.72 -3.06 11.92
N LYS A 119 16.54 -2.66 12.89
CA LYS A 119 16.84 -3.49 14.05
C LYS A 119 15.64 -3.36 14.99
N GLY A 120 14.77 -4.35 14.92
CA GLY A 120 13.80 -4.61 15.97
C GLY A 120 14.56 -4.82 17.28
N GLU A 121 14.25 -4.03 18.30
CA GLU A 121 14.77 -4.17 19.65
C GLU A 121 14.38 -5.54 20.21
N ARG A 122 15.36 -6.47 20.23
CA ARG A 122 15.37 -7.56 21.20
C ARG A 122 16.52 -7.33 22.12
N ARG A 123 16.26 -6.71 23.28
CA ARG A 123 17.09 -6.89 24.46
C ARG A 123 16.88 -8.30 24.97
N MET A 124 17.92 -9.11 24.93
CA MET A 124 18.17 -10.16 25.93
C MET A 124 19.66 -10.16 26.24
N ASP A 125 19.92 -9.91 27.51
CA ASP A 125 21.22 -10.07 28.13
C ASP A 125 21.65 -11.55 28.05
N GLU A 126 22.91 -11.80 27.63
CA GLU A 126 23.72 -12.82 28.30
C GLU A 126 25.20 -12.67 27.94
N LYS A 127 25.97 -12.63 29.00
CA LYS A 127 27.43 -12.58 29.02
C LYS A 127 28.04 -13.95 28.71
N THR A 128 29.27 -13.86 28.26
CA THR A 128 30.43 -14.76 28.42
C THR A 128 30.85 -15.61 27.23
N GLY A 129 32.16 -15.54 26.97
CA GLY A 129 32.93 -16.58 26.33
C GLY A 129 33.92 -16.16 25.24
N ALA A 130 35.14 -15.92 25.61
CA ALA A 130 36.28 -15.68 24.73
C ALA A 130 36.71 -16.96 23.98
N GLY A 131 37.34 -16.78 22.82
CA GLY A 131 38.24 -17.78 22.21
C GLY A 131 38.02 -18.03 20.75
N ASP A 132 38.85 -17.63 19.99
CA ASP A 132 39.99 -18.15 19.26
C ASP A 132 39.95 -17.95 17.74
N ARG A 133 41.02 -17.40 17.24
CA ARG A 133 41.35 -17.18 15.82
C ARG A 133 41.72 -18.49 15.17
N ARG A 134 41.22 -18.80 13.95
CA ARG A 134 42.04 -19.50 12.92
C ARG A 134 41.63 -19.09 11.51
N LYS A 135 42.68 -18.83 10.72
CA LYS A 135 42.74 -18.54 9.29
C LYS A 135 42.48 -19.80 8.45
N ALA A 136 42.16 -19.55 7.21
CA ALA A 136 42.35 -20.32 5.97
C ALA A 136 41.00 -20.56 5.27
N ASP A 137 40.79 -20.53 3.95
CA ASP A 137 41.66 -20.45 2.79
C ASP A 137 40.82 -19.93 1.60
N GLU A 138 41.46 -19.21 0.69
CA GLU A 138 40.97 -18.92 -0.63
C GLU A 138 40.82 -20.20 -1.46
N ASN A 139 39.67 -20.42 -2.07
CA ASN A 139 39.63 -21.14 -3.33
C ASN A 139 38.47 -20.75 -4.20
N ALA A 140 38.75 -20.20 -5.35
CA ALA A 140 37.86 -19.76 -6.37
C ALA A 140 37.22 -20.97 -7.10
N GLY A 141 35.92 -21.03 -7.08
CA GLY A 141 35.14 -21.91 -7.94
C GLY A 141 34.02 -21.12 -8.62
N LYS A 142 34.23 -20.76 -9.90
CA LYS A 142 33.18 -20.25 -10.78
C LYS A 142 32.03 -21.25 -10.84
N ARG A 143 30.88 -20.89 -10.30
CA ARG A 143 29.59 -21.52 -10.63
C ARG A 143 28.77 -20.50 -11.37
N THR A 144 28.31 -20.90 -12.54
CA THR A 144 27.35 -20.18 -13.39
C THR A 144 25.99 -20.32 -12.72
N ASP A 145 25.52 -19.24 -12.09
CA ASP A 145 24.22 -19.18 -11.44
C ASP A 145 23.20 -18.56 -12.39
N GLU A 146 22.34 -19.42 -12.92
CA GLU A 146 21.09 -19.05 -13.63
C GLU A 146 19.92 -18.93 -12.63
N ASP A 147 20.15 -18.56 -11.40
CA ASP A 147 19.11 -18.20 -10.44
C ASP A 147 19.17 -16.69 -10.19
N GLY A 148 18.29 -15.95 -10.86
CA GLY A 148 18.12 -14.51 -10.72
C GLY A 148 17.76 -14.13 -9.29
N ASP A 149 18.76 -13.81 -8.52
CA ASP A 149 18.71 -13.45 -7.10
C ASP A 149 17.78 -12.26 -6.89
N MET A 150 16.72 -12.47 -6.10
CA MET A 150 15.69 -11.48 -5.71
C MET A 150 16.29 -10.27 -4.96
N GLN A 151 17.53 -10.36 -4.51
CA GLN A 151 18.29 -9.28 -3.85
C GLN A 151 18.78 -8.19 -4.82
N THR A 152 18.82 -8.46 -6.13
CA THR A 152 19.32 -7.49 -7.14
C THR A 152 18.25 -6.50 -7.60
N VAL A 153 16.95 -6.72 -7.29
CA VAL A 153 15.85 -5.83 -7.70
C VAL A 153 15.74 -4.58 -6.81
N ILE A 154 16.32 -4.60 -5.61
CA ILE A 154 16.26 -3.46 -4.65
C ILE A 154 17.27 -2.34 -5.01
N GLY A 155 18.15 -2.54 -5.97
CA GLY A 155 19.33 -1.70 -6.18
C GLY A 155 19.12 -0.37 -6.90
N ASN A 156 18.08 -0.17 -7.73
CA ASN A 156 17.87 1.09 -8.46
C ASN A 156 16.39 1.32 -8.77
N PHE A 157 15.67 1.92 -7.83
CA PHE A 157 14.31 2.45 -8.07
C PHE A 157 14.35 3.76 -8.84
N ASP A 158 14.92 3.78 -10.03
CA ASP A 158 14.75 4.89 -10.94
C ASP A 158 13.38 4.80 -11.66
N SER A 159 12.92 5.94 -12.17
CA SER A 159 11.62 6.02 -12.85
C SER A 159 11.52 5.10 -14.07
N SER A 160 12.65 4.79 -14.72
CA SER A 160 12.71 3.90 -15.89
C SER A 160 12.46 2.45 -15.48
N ASN A 161 13.09 1.99 -14.41
CA ASN A 161 12.90 0.62 -13.90
C ASN A 161 11.50 0.43 -13.32
N MET A 162 10.97 1.42 -12.57
CA MET A 162 9.58 1.40 -12.09
C MET A 162 8.60 1.28 -13.25
N ARG A 163 8.80 2.02 -14.34
CA ARG A 163 7.93 1.93 -15.52
C ARG A 163 7.94 0.53 -16.14
N LYS A 164 9.11 -0.08 -16.30
CA LYS A 164 9.23 -1.44 -16.85
C LYS A 164 8.49 -2.47 -15.99
N ILE A 165 8.60 -2.35 -14.65
CA ILE A 165 7.87 -3.22 -13.72
C ILE A 165 6.35 -3.04 -13.92
N VAL A 166 5.86 -1.80 -13.92
CA VAL A 166 4.44 -1.50 -14.10
C VAL A 166 3.93 -2.03 -15.44
N GLU A 167 4.65 -1.80 -16.54
CA GLU A 167 4.25 -2.28 -17.88
C GLU A 167 4.21 -3.81 -17.94
N ARG A 168 5.17 -4.50 -17.30
CA ARG A 168 5.17 -5.96 -17.20
C ARG A 168 3.95 -6.46 -16.42
N VAL A 169 3.69 -5.90 -15.25
CA VAL A 169 2.56 -6.27 -14.39
C VAL A 169 1.23 -6.01 -15.10
N TRP A 170 1.08 -4.88 -15.77
CA TRP A 170 -0.11 -4.58 -16.57
C TRP A 170 -0.35 -5.62 -17.66
N ARG A 171 0.68 -6.05 -18.37
CA ARG A 171 0.56 -7.09 -19.39
C ARG A 171 0.03 -8.40 -18.79
N VAL A 172 0.61 -8.86 -17.68
CA VAL A 172 0.17 -10.07 -16.96
C VAL A 172 -1.31 -9.95 -16.53
N GLN A 173 -1.73 -8.79 -16.02
CA GLN A 173 -3.12 -8.58 -15.63
C GLN A 173 -4.07 -8.57 -16.82
N GLN A 174 -3.70 -7.95 -17.92
CA GLN A 174 -4.52 -7.92 -19.15
C GLN A 174 -4.63 -9.29 -19.82
N GLU A 175 -3.57 -10.09 -19.83
CA GLU A 175 -3.61 -11.49 -20.28
C GLU A 175 -4.57 -12.33 -19.44
N ARG A 176 -4.64 -12.08 -18.14
CA ARG A 176 -5.52 -12.79 -17.20
C ARG A 176 -6.97 -12.34 -17.26
N LEU A 177 -7.23 -11.04 -17.34
CA LEU A 177 -8.54 -10.42 -17.13
C LEU A 177 -9.17 -9.85 -18.42
N GLY A 178 -8.40 -9.75 -19.50
CA GLY A 178 -8.79 -9.09 -20.75
C GLY A 178 -8.29 -7.64 -20.83
N GLU A 179 -8.30 -7.10 -22.04
CA GLU A 179 -7.77 -5.78 -22.36
C GLU A 179 -8.41 -4.66 -21.52
N GLY A 180 -7.58 -3.77 -21.01
CA GLY A 180 -8.01 -2.61 -20.20
C GLY A 180 -8.52 -2.96 -18.80
N ARG A 181 -8.37 -4.21 -18.34
CA ARG A 181 -8.78 -4.65 -17.00
C ARG A 181 -7.58 -4.93 -16.12
N TYR A 182 -7.73 -4.56 -14.84
CA TYR A 182 -6.71 -4.68 -13.82
C TYR A 182 -7.25 -5.37 -12.57
N ASN A 183 -6.38 -5.84 -11.69
CA ASN A 183 -6.74 -6.53 -10.46
C ASN A 183 -7.72 -5.72 -9.59
N SER A 184 -7.62 -4.38 -9.58
CA SER A 184 -8.55 -3.51 -8.87
C SER A 184 -10.01 -3.69 -9.30
N ARG A 185 -10.26 -4.14 -10.53
CA ARG A 185 -11.60 -4.34 -11.12
C ARG A 185 -12.05 -5.80 -11.15
N MET A 186 -11.34 -6.72 -10.50
CA MET A 186 -11.77 -8.11 -10.38
C MET A 186 -13.11 -8.22 -9.68
N THR A 187 -13.99 -9.05 -10.24
CA THR A 187 -15.23 -9.50 -9.61
C THR A 187 -14.93 -10.52 -8.50
N ASN A 188 -15.91 -10.80 -7.64
CA ASN A 188 -15.72 -11.77 -6.57
C ASN A 188 -15.38 -13.19 -7.09
N ASP A 189 -15.92 -13.57 -8.24
CA ASP A 189 -15.61 -14.88 -8.84
C ASP A 189 -14.20 -14.92 -9.42
N GLU A 190 -13.74 -13.83 -10.01
CA GLU A 190 -12.35 -13.69 -10.49
C GLU A 190 -11.37 -13.68 -9.32
N ILE A 191 -11.70 -13.05 -8.19
CA ILE A 191 -10.87 -13.10 -6.98
C ILE A 191 -10.74 -14.54 -6.48
N LYS A 192 -11.84 -15.29 -6.38
CA LYS A 192 -11.81 -16.71 -5.99
C LYS A 192 -10.96 -17.55 -6.93
N LYS A 193 -10.96 -17.21 -8.22
CA LYS A 193 -10.20 -17.94 -9.25
C LYS A 193 -8.71 -17.63 -9.23
N TYR A 194 -8.35 -16.35 -9.09
CA TYR A 194 -6.99 -15.86 -9.34
C TYR A 194 -6.21 -15.46 -8.07
N CYS A 195 -6.89 -15.31 -6.92
CA CYS A 195 -6.26 -15.00 -5.64
C CYS A 195 -6.33 -16.22 -4.71
N ARG A 196 -5.94 -17.40 -5.22
CA ARG A 196 -5.90 -18.61 -4.40
C ARG A 196 -4.80 -18.48 -3.36
N LEU A 197 -5.16 -18.80 -2.13
CA LEU A 197 -4.24 -18.84 -0.99
C LEU A 197 -3.85 -20.30 -0.74
N ASP A 198 -2.63 -20.53 -0.29
CA ASP A 198 -2.24 -21.78 0.31
C ASP A 198 -2.71 -21.86 1.78
N ASP A 199 -2.55 -23.00 2.42
CA ASP A 199 -3.02 -23.25 3.79
C ASP A 199 -2.42 -22.26 4.81
N ILE A 200 -1.17 -21.80 4.59
CA ILE A 200 -0.47 -20.86 5.47
C ILE A 200 -1.06 -19.47 5.29
N SER A 201 -1.17 -19.02 4.06
CA SER A 201 -1.75 -17.71 3.71
C SER A 201 -3.23 -17.62 4.11
N GLU A 202 -4.00 -18.73 4.01
CA GLU A 202 -5.39 -18.76 4.47
C GLU A 202 -5.50 -18.59 5.98
N LYS A 203 -4.65 -19.26 6.77
CA LYS A 203 -4.60 -19.08 8.24
C LYS A 203 -4.26 -17.65 8.60
N LEU A 204 -3.22 -17.08 7.98
CA LEU A 204 -2.83 -15.69 8.19
C LEU A 204 -3.97 -14.71 7.87
N MET A 205 -4.67 -14.93 6.75
CA MET A 205 -5.82 -14.10 6.37
C MET A 205 -6.99 -14.23 7.34
N ARG A 206 -7.22 -15.41 7.91
CA ARG A 206 -8.25 -15.64 8.94
C ARG A 206 -7.90 -14.89 10.22
N GLU A 207 -6.67 -15.02 10.69
CA GLU A 207 -6.18 -14.28 11.85
C GLU A 207 -6.29 -12.76 11.63
N ALA A 208 -5.87 -12.27 10.47
CA ALA A 208 -5.98 -10.87 10.11
C ALA A 208 -7.45 -10.40 10.05
N TYR A 209 -8.36 -11.24 9.55
CA TYR A 209 -9.79 -10.94 9.51
C TYR A 209 -10.36 -10.71 10.92
N ASP A 210 -10.00 -11.58 11.85
CA ASP A 210 -10.49 -11.54 13.24
C ASP A 210 -9.83 -10.40 14.04
N VAL A 211 -8.49 -10.29 13.97
CA VAL A 211 -7.71 -9.30 14.74
C VAL A 211 -8.04 -7.87 14.30
N TYR A 212 -8.10 -7.64 13.00
CA TYR A 212 -8.34 -6.29 12.46
C TYR A 212 -9.83 -5.99 12.20
N GLY A 213 -10.74 -6.92 12.48
CA GLY A 213 -12.17 -6.74 12.24
C GLY A 213 -12.48 -6.36 10.78
N LEU A 214 -11.87 -7.08 9.83
CA LEU A 214 -12.02 -6.74 8.41
C LEU A 214 -13.47 -6.92 7.97
N SER A 215 -13.99 -5.97 7.20
CA SER A 215 -15.23 -6.16 6.46
C SER A 215 -15.00 -7.10 5.27
N ALA A 216 -16.06 -7.70 4.72
CA ALA A 216 -15.96 -8.48 3.48
C ALA A 216 -15.31 -7.70 2.35
N ARG A 217 -15.60 -6.38 2.23
CA ARG A 217 -14.96 -5.48 1.28
C ARG A 217 -13.46 -5.37 1.55
N GLY A 218 -13.06 -5.16 2.82
CA GLY A 218 -11.66 -5.08 3.23
C GLY A 218 -10.89 -6.36 2.90
N TYR A 219 -11.50 -7.51 3.13
CA TYR A 219 -10.94 -8.81 2.78
C TYR A 219 -10.66 -8.95 1.28
N TYR A 220 -11.67 -8.68 0.43
CA TYR A 220 -11.49 -8.77 -1.03
C TYR A 220 -10.49 -7.74 -1.56
N LYS A 221 -10.45 -6.56 -0.97
CA LYS A 221 -9.47 -5.53 -1.32
C LYS A 221 -8.04 -5.98 -1.01
N LEU A 222 -7.83 -6.54 0.18
CA LEU A 222 -6.53 -7.08 0.58
C LEU A 222 -6.05 -8.18 -0.38
N LEU A 223 -6.93 -9.08 -0.80
CA LEU A 223 -6.61 -10.11 -1.80
C LEU A 223 -6.19 -9.52 -3.15
N LYS A 224 -6.84 -8.45 -3.60
CA LYS A 224 -6.46 -7.76 -4.86
C LYS A 224 -5.08 -7.13 -4.76
N VAL A 225 -4.73 -6.53 -3.61
CA VAL A 225 -3.40 -5.98 -3.35
C VAL A 225 -2.37 -7.09 -3.30
N ALA A 226 -2.61 -8.17 -2.53
CA ALA A 226 -1.72 -9.33 -2.45
C ALA A 226 -1.49 -9.98 -3.82
N ARG A 227 -2.55 -10.11 -4.68
CA ARG A 227 -2.40 -10.59 -6.06
C ARG A 227 -1.51 -9.66 -6.90
N THR A 228 -1.63 -8.35 -6.70
CA THR A 228 -0.79 -7.39 -7.44
C THR A 228 0.67 -7.48 -7.01
N LEU A 229 0.94 -7.68 -5.72
CA LEU A 229 2.30 -7.94 -5.22
C LEU A 229 2.87 -9.24 -5.80
N ALA A 230 2.07 -10.31 -5.84
CA ALA A 230 2.48 -11.56 -6.48
C ALA A 230 2.73 -11.41 -7.99
N ASP A 231 1.98 -10.55 -8.70
CA ASP A 231 2.24 -10.22 -10.10
C ASP A 231 3.56 -9.43 -10.26
N ILE A 232 3.90 -8.56 -9.30
CA ILE A 232 5.19 -7.84 -9.27
C ILE A 232 6.34 -8.82 -9.11
N ASP A 233 6.20 -9.81 -8.24
CA ASP A 233 7.21 -10.85 -8.00
C ASP A 233 7.26 -11.93 -9.11
N GLY A 234 6.27 -11.93 -10.01
CA GLY A 234 6.12 -12.95 -11.04
C GLY A 234 5.63 -14.30 -10.48
N ALA A 235 5.07 -14.31 -9.28
CA ALA A 235 4.56 -15.52 -8.65
C ALA A 235 3.21 -15.95 -9.23
N GLU A 236 3.03 -17.26 -9.45
CA GLU A 236 1.78 -17.83 -9.97
C GLU A 236 0.66 -17.70 -8.93
N ASN A 237 0.93 -17.99 -7.67
CA ASN A 237 -0.01 -17.97 -6.57
C ASN A 237 0.29 -16.82 -5.58
N VAL A 238 -0.70 -16.48 -4.78
CA VAL A 238 -0.51 -15.55 -3.66
C VAL A 238 0.07 -16.32 -2.48
N GLU A 239 1.27 -15.92 -2.05
CA GLU A 239 2.01 -16.51 -0.96
C GLU A 239 1.91 -15.67 0.32
N GLU A 240 2.30 -16.22 1.46
CA GLU A 240 2.29 -15.57 2.78
C GLU A 240 2.93 -14.17 2.77
N ARG A 241 4.10 -14.03 2.15
CA ARG A 241 4.81 -12.73 2.05
C ARG A 241 3.97 -11.65 1.37
N HIS A 242 3.21 -12.00 0.34
CA HIS A 242 2.34 -11.05 -0.36
C HIS A 242 1.15 -10.60 0.51
N VAL A 243 0.63 -11.52 1.34
CA VAL A 243 -0.43 -11.22 2.31
C VAL A 243 0.09 -10.32 3.43
N LEU A 244 1.27 -10.63 3.99
CA LEU A 244 1.92 -9.82 5.03
C LEU A 244 2.20 -8.39 4.53
N GLU A 245 2.75 -8.27 3.33
CA GLU A 245 3.01 -6.97 2.73
C GLU A 245 1.71 -6.20 2.44
N ALA A 246 0.69 -6.85 1.89
CA ALA A 246 -0.61 -6.22 1.67
C ALA A 246 -1.25 -5.73 2.98
N LEU A 247 -1.08 -6.47 4.08
CA LEU A 247 -1.53 -6.06 5.41
C LEU A 247 -0.79 -4.82 5.91
N SER A 248 0.50 -4.67 5.60
CA SER A 248 1.29 -3.50 6.00
C SER A 248 0.81 -2.21 5.36
N TYR A 249 0.18 -2.29 4.19
CA TYR A 249 -0.40 -1.14 3.47
C TYR A 249 -1.83 -0.79 3.91
N ARG A 250 -2.39 -1.56 4.83
CA ARG A 250 -3.74 -1.27 5.32
C ARG A 250 -3.75 0.06 6.08
N VAL A 251 -4.84 0.81 5.90
CA VAL A 251 -5.12 1.97 6.77
C VAL A 251 -5.30 1.48 8.20
N LYS A 252 -4.42 1.89 9.10
CA LYS A 252 -4.51 1.55 10.52
C LYS A 252 -5.76 2.20 11.13
N ASP A 253 -6.57 1.41 11.80
CA ASP A 253 -7.67 1.92 12.62
C ASP A 253 -7.11 2.52 13.93
N LYS A 254 -7.86 3.42 14.53
CA LYS A 254 -7.50 4.16 15.77
C LYS A 254 -7.24 3.27 17.01
N GLY A 255 -7.31 1.95 16.89
CA GLY A 255 -7.11 0.98 17.96
C GLY A 255 -5.93 0.03 17.72
N ASP A 256 -5.18 0.22 16.66
CA ASP A 256 -4.06 -0.65 16.26
C ASP A 256 -2.69 -0.14 16.82
N GLU A 257 -2.68 0.71 17.89
CA GLU A 257 -1.48 1.16 18.64
C GLU A 257 -1.30 0.38 19.93
#